data_c4419f2e8bb58269cbc3011f46d83cc9
#
_entry.id   c4419f2e8bb58269cbc3011f46d83cc9
#
_cell.length_a   1.000
_cell.length_b   1.000
_cell.length_c   1.000
_cell.angle_alpha   90.00
_cell.angle_beta   90.00
_cell.angle_gamma   90.00
#
_symmetry.space_group_name_H-M   'P 1'
#
loop_
_entity.id
_entity.type
_entity.pdbx_description
1 polymer ?
#
loop_
_entity_poly.entity_id
_entity_poly.type
_entity_poly.pdbx_seq_one_letter_code
_entity_poly.pdbx_strand_id
1 'polypeptide(L)'
;TRMTDALATRFFDTYEIVDQHANDATGFSATLMKNRATGEYTLSFRSTESAPATQGGDRERDLFGADAEIGVSGFAFGQLAAMENYYQSLKTSGTLQAGAVLNVTGFSLGGHLATVFTELHDSEVNQTYIFNGAGRGHLPGAVPGLSAEETRMQDMLTYFRSVLDNPDNALASFSHGTIYQQAKVLYDAQGATWHPFDQ
;
A
#
# COMPACT_ATOMS: atom_id res chain seq x y z
N THR A 1 14.48 11.71 -11.77
CA THR A 1 14.26 12.32 -13.10
C THR A 1 13.00 13.15 -13.03
N ARG A 2 13.06 14.44 -13.33
CA ARG A 2 11.86 15.29 -13.39
C ARG A 2 11.15 15.08 -14.73
N MET A 3 9.83 15.15 -14.70
CA MET A 3 9.01 15.21 -15.90
C MET A 3 9.36 16.48 -16.69
N THR A 4 9.47 16.38 -18.01
CA THR A 4 9.65 17.57 -18.85
C THR A 4 8.37 18.41 -18.85
N ASP A 5 8.47 19.71 -19.11
CA ASP A 5 7.29 20.60 -19.14
C ASP A 5 6.25 20.12 -20.16
N ALA A 6 6.69 19.64 -21.31
CA ALA A 6 5.79 19.09 -22.34
C ALA A 6 5.04 17.84 -21.85
N LEU A 7 5.72 16.93 -21.12
CA LEU A 7 5.08 15.76 -20.54
C LEU A 7 4.15 16.15 -19.40
N ALA A 8 4.54 17.11 -18.57
CA ALA A 8 3.70 17.62 -17.49
C ALA A 8 2.41 18.24 -18.05
N THR A 9 2.52 19.10 -19.06
CA THR A 9 1.37 19.69 -19.73
C THR A 9 0.44 18.60 -20.26
N ARG A 10 0.96 17.64 -21.04
CA ARG A 10 0.16 16.55 -21.59
C ARG A 10 -0.49 15.70 -20.51
N PHE A 11 0.21 15.46 -19.41
CA PHE A 11 -0.33 14.69 -18.27
C PHE A 11 -1.51 15.43 -17.65
N PHE A 12 -1.38 16.72 -17.32
CA PHE A 12 -2.45 17.50 -16.70
C PHE A 12 -3.60 17.87 -17.66
N ASP A 13 -3.36 17.86 -18.97
CA ASP A 13 -4.43 17.95 -19.96
C ASP A 13 -5.28 16.67 -19.98
N THR A 14 -4.67 15.51 -19.68
CA THR A 14 -5.34 14.21 -19.69
C THR A 14 -5.97 13.86 -18.34
N TYR A 15 -5.25 14.15 -17.25
CA TYR A 15 -5.63 13.76 -15.90
C TYR A 15 -5.79 14.96 -14.97
N GLU A 16 -6.72 14.84 -14.04
CA GLU A 16 -6.80 15.72 -12.88
C GLU A 16 -6.42 14.94 -11.61
N ILE A 17 -5.74 15.61 -10.70
CA ILE A 17 -5.52 15.07 -9.35
C ILE A 17 -6.79 15.32 -8.57
N VAL A 18 -7.44 14.24 -8.13
CA VAL A 18 -8.69 14.29 -7.36
C VAL A 18 -8.40 14.37 -5.89
N ASP A 19 -7.42 13.58 -5.43
CA ASP A 19 -6.97 13.56 -4.04
C ASP A 19 -5.53 13.09 -3.92
N GLN A 20 -4.87 13.45 -2.83
CA GLN A 20 -3.50 13.03 -2.55
C GLN A 20 -3.30 12.77 -1.08
N HIS A 21 -2.92 11.55 -0.74
CA HIS A 21 -2.41 11.21 0.58
C HIS A 21 -0.92 11.58 0.65
N ALA A 22 -0.63 12.58 1.48
CA ALA A 22 0.76 12.96 1.75
C ALA A 22 1.51 11.82 2.47
N ASN A 23 2.84 11.85 2.40
CA ASN A 23 3.66 10.86 3.10
C ASN A 23 3.35 10.86 4.61
N ASP A 24 2.96 9.73 5.15
CA ASP A 24 2.61 9.56 6.56
C ASP A 24 3.74 8.89 7.38
N ALA A 25 3.44 8.58 8.64
CA ALA A 25 4.40 7.95 9.55
C ALA A 25 4.82 6.53 9.13
N THR A 26 4.04 5.86 8.28
CA THR A 26 4.36 4.54 7.73
C THR A 26 5.22 4.63 6.47
N GLY A 27 5.39 5.82 5.90
CA GLY A 27 5.99 6.05 4.59
C GLY A 27 5.00 5.88 3.43
N PHE A 28 3.72 5.60 3.73
CA PHE A 28 2.69 5.49 2.71
C PHE A 28 2.36 6.85 2.08
N SER A 29 2.22 6.84 0.76
CA SER A 29 1.72 7.97 0.00
C SER A 29 1.05 7.50 -1.28
N ALA A 30 -0.05 8.13 -1.66
CA ALA A 30 -0.81 7.79 -2.85
C ALA A 30 -1.44 9.00 -3.50
N THR A 31 -1.77 8.89 -4.78
CA THR A 31 -2.47 9.93 -5.53
C THR A 31 -3.63 9.30 -6.29
N LEU A 32 -4.83 9.84 -6.10
CA LEU A 32 -6.00 9.52 -6.89
C LEU A 32 -6.13 10.51 -8.03
N MET A 33 -6.10 9.99 -9.25
CA MET A 33 -6.26 10.77 -10.48
C MET A 33 -7.52 10.35 -11.20
N LYS A 34 -8.07 11.26 -12.02
CA LYS A 34 -9.21 10.97 -12.89
C LYS A 34 -8.87 11.37 -14.33
N ASN A 35 -9.13 10.50 -15.26
CA ASN A 35 -9.03 10.80 -16.68
C ASN A 35 -10.18 11.72 -17.09
N ARG A 36 -9.86 12.90 -17.62
CA ARG A 36 -10.84 13.92 -17.99
C ARG A 36 -11.77 13.49 -19.12
N ALA A 37 -11.27 12.65 -20.03
CA ALA A 37 -12.02 12.20 -21.18
C ALA A 37 -12.91 10.98 -20.89
N THR A 38 -12.41 10.00 -20.12
CA THR A 38 -13.12 8.74 -19.86
C THR A 38 -13.86 8.75 -18.53
N GLY A 39 -13.46 9.60 -17.59
CA GLY A 39 -13.99 9.61 -16.22
C GLY A 39 -13.43 8.50 -15.33
N GLU A 40 -12.53 7.64 -15.84
CA GLU A 40 -11.90 6.57 -15.09
C GLU A 40 -10.93 7.11 -14.04
N TYR A 41 -10.91 6.46 -12.90
CA TYR A 41 -9.96 6.78 -11.84
C TYR A 41 -8.72 5.91 -11.93
N THR A 42 -7.59 6.47 -11.48
CA THR A 42 -6.33 5.74 -11.30
C THR A 42 -5.77 6.05 -9.92
N LEU A 43 -5.63 5.02 -9.09
CA LEU A 43 -4.97 5.09 -7.79
C LEU A 43 -3.51 4.70 -7.97
N SER A 44 -2.62 5.65 -7.74
CA SER A 44 -1.18 5.49 -7.91
C SER A 44 -0.49 5.45 -6.55
N PHE A 45 0.18 4.36 -6.25
CA PHE A 45 0.98 4.19 -5.04
C PHE A 45 2.42 4.62 -5.29
N ARG A 46 2.96 5.41 -4.36
CA ARG A 46 4.32 5.89 -4.44
C ARG A 46 5.31 4.77 -4.14
N SER A 47 6.45 4.83 -4.81
CA SER A 47 7.61 3.98 -4.53
C SER A 47 8.46 4.54 -3.40
N THR A 48 9.41 3.72 -2.92
CA THR A 48 10.48 4.11 -2.00
C THR A 48 11.20 5.37 -2.48
N GLU A 49 11.41 6.32 -1.59
CA GLU A 49 12.20 7.51 -1.87
C GLU A 49 13.70 7.25 -1.64
N SER A 50 14.49 7.60 -2.65
CA SER A 50 15.95 7.50 -2.57
C SER A 50 16.60 8.70 -1.85
N ALA A 51 15.83 9.75 -1.54
CA ALA A 51 16.33 10.95 -0.90
C ALA A 51 16.39 10.78 0.62
N PRO A 52 17.49 11.20 1.29
CA PRO A 52 17.55 11.18 2.75
C PRO A 52 16.58 12.20 3.37
N ALA A 53 16.20 11.98 4.62
CA ALA A 53 15.28 12.86 5.37
C ALA A 53 15.75 14.33 5.41
N THR A 54 17.06 14.57 5.42
CA THR A 54 17.67 15.92 5.36
C THR A 54 17.37 16.67 4.05
N GLN A 55 16.91 15.97 3.01
CA GLN A 55 16.51 16.51 1.70
C GLN A 55 15.00 16.37 1.46
N GLY A 56 14.22 16.13 2.52
CA GLY A 56 12.77 15.95 2.44
C GLY A 56 12.31 14.56 1.95
N GLY A 57 13.22 13.59 1.90
CA GLY A 57 12.92 12.21 1.54
C GLY A 57 12.72 11.32 2.78
N ASP A 58 12.27 10.10 2.55
CA ASP A 58 11.90 9.12 3.57
C ASP A 58 12.72 7.83 3.51
N ARG A 59 13.89 7.92 2.88
CA ARG A 59 14.76 6.76 2.64
C ARG A 59 14.95 5.85 3.85
N GLU A 60 15.04 6.43 5.03
CA GLU A 60 15.25 5.65 6.26
C GLU A 60 14.01 4.85 6.64
N ARG A 61 12.81 5.40 6.48
CA ARG A 61 11.55 4.71 6.75
C ARG A 61 11.28 3.64 5.70
N ASP A 62 11.48 3.96 4.44
CA ASP A 62 11.28 3.03 3.35
C ASP A 62 12.29 1.87 3.41
N LEU A 63 13.59 2.17 3.59
CA LEU A 63 14.65 1.16 3.56
C LEU A 63 14.67 0.29 4.82
N PHE A 64 14.41 0.86 6.00
CA PHE A 64 14.42 0.14 7.28
C PHE A 64 13.00 -0.23 7.77
N GLY A 65 11.95 0.31 7.16
CA GLY A 65 10.56 -0.01 7.41
C GLY A 65 10.03 -1.00 6.36
N ALA A 66 9.34 -0.48 5.36
CA ALA A 66 8.57 -1.28 4.40
C ALA A 66 9.43 -2.25 3.58
N ASP A 67 10.60 -1.83 3.07
CA ASP A 67 11.47 -2.73 2.28
C ASP A 67 12.04 -3.86 3.15
N ALA A 68 12.36 -3.59 4.42
CA ALA A 68 12.81 -4.61 5.34
C ALA A 68 11.67 -5.53 5.78
N GLU A 69 10.45 -5.02 5.94
CA GLU A 69 9.25 -5.83 6.19
C GLU A 69 8.99 -6.77 5.01
N ILE A 70 9.06 -6.28 3.77
CA ILE A 70 8.93 -7.11 2.58
C ILE A 70 10.05 -8.17 2.53
N GLY A 71 11.28 -7.78 2.80
CA GLY A 71 12.42 -8.70 2.80
C GLY A 71 12.33 -9.83 3.85
N VAL A 72 11.62 -9.60 4.95
CA VAL A 72 11.49 -10.55 6.06
C VAL A 72 10.15 -11.31 6.02
N SER A 73 9.06 -10.64 5.68
CA SER A 73 7.71 -11.18 5.73
C SER A 73 7.01 -11.28 4.37
N GLY A 74 7.58 -10.65 3.35
CA GLY A 74 6.95 -10.51 2.05
C GLY A 74 5.87 -9.44 1.97
N PHE A 75 5.63 -8.66 3.07
CA PHE A 75 4.56 -7.67 3.14
C PHE A 75 5.00 -6.41 3.89
N ALA A 76 4.66 -5.24 3.35
CA ALA A 76 4.82 -3.93 3.99
C ALA A 76 3.57 -3.59 4.82
N PHE A 77 3.34 -4.30 5.93
CA PHE A 77 2.07 -4.27 6.68
C PHE A 77 1.62 -2.88 7.12
N GLY A 78 2.54 -2.04 7.59
CA GLY A 78 2.21 -0.68 7.99
C GLY A 78 1.66 0.15 6.83
N GLN A 79 2.32 0.08 5.68
CA GLN A 79 1.86 0.78 4.48
C GLN A 79 0.58 0.17 3.90
N LEU A 80 0.41 -1.15 3.98
CA LEU A 80 -0.83 -1.80 3.55
C LEU A 80 -2.03 -1.36 4.39
N ALA A 81 -1.86 -1.24 5.71
CA ALA A 81 -2.92 -0.75 6.58
C ALA A 81 -3.26 0.72 6.30
N ALA A 82 -2.25 1.57 6.08
CA ALA A 82 -2.44 2.97 5.69
C ALA A 82 -3.14 3.09 4.32
N MET A 83 -2.73 2.26 3.36
CA MET A 83 -3.36 2.14 2.04
C MET A 83 -4.85 1.83 2.14
N GLU A 84 -5.20 0.84 2.95
CA GLU A 84 -6.58 0.43 3.12
C GLU A 84 -7.41 1.52 3.81
N ASN A 85 -6.88 2.15 4.86
CA ASN A 85 -7.53 3.28 5.52
C ASN A 85 -7.79 4.44 4.54
N TYR A 86 -6.80 4.77 3.72
CA TYR A 86 -6.94 5.80 2.70
C TYR A 86 -8.03 5.44 1.67
N TYR A 87 -8.01 4.21 1.16
CA TYR A 87 -9.02 3.74 0.22
C TYR A 87 -10.44 3.82 0.81
N GLN A 88 -10.64 3.35 2.03
CA GLN A 88 -11.92 3.46 2.72
C GLN A 88 -12.35 4.92 2.93
N SER A 89 -11.41 5.81 3.20
CA SER A 89 -11.70 7.24 3.33
C SER A 89 -12.19 7.87 2.02
N LEU A 90 -11.59 7.50 0.89
CA LEU A 90 -12.01 7.93 -0.45
C LEU A 90 -13.44 7.48 -0.77
N LYS A 91 -13.80 6.26 -0.40
CA LYS A 91 -15.17 5.71 -0.58
C LYS A 91 -16.17 6.42 0.35
N THR A 92 -15.83 6.55 1.61
CA THR A 92 -16.71 7.14 2.64
C THR A 92 -16.98 8.62 2.38
N SER A 93 -15.98 9.36 1.93
CA SER A 93 -16.13 10.79 1.57
C SER A 93 -16.89 11.00 0.24
N GLY A 94 -17.07 9.94 -0.56
CA GLY A 94 -17.61 10.04 -1.90
C GLY A 94 -16.64 10.62 -2.94
N THR A 95 -15.37 10.82 -2.58
CA THR A 95 -14.30 11.25 -3.50
C THR A 95 -14.09 10.22 -4.60
N LEU A 96 -14.06 8.94 -4.25
CA LEU A 96 -14.19 7.82 -5.18
C LEU A 96 -15.65 7.40 -5.23
N GLN A 97 -16.30 7.64 -6.36
CA GLN A 97 -17.72 7.35 -6.54
C GLN A 97 -17.99 5.85 -6.58
N ALA A 98 -19.10 5.41 -5.99
CA ALA A 98 -19.51 4.02 -6.07
C ALA A 98 -19.74 3.60 -7.53
N GLY A 99 -19.18 2.44 -7.91
CA GLY A 99 -19.26 1.91 -9.27
C GLY A 99 -18.36 2.61 -10.29
N ALA A 100 -17.47 3.50 -9.85
CA ALA A 100 -16.47 4.10 -10.73
C ALA A 100 -15.49 3.05 -11.23
N VAL A 101 -15.03 3.19 -12.47
CA VAL A 101 -13.93 2.38 -13.02
C VAL A 101 -12.63 2.80 -12.35
N LEU A 102 -12.03 1.88 -11.59
CA LEU A 102 -10.79 2.11 -10.86
C LEU A 102 -9.65 1.31 -11.47
N ASN A 103 -8.62 1.99 -11.90
CA ASN A 103 -7.33 1.42 -12.26
C ASN A 103 -6.32 1.65 -11.14
N VAL A 104 -5.34 0.76 -11.02
CA VAL A 104 -4.32 0.83 -9.96
C VAL A 104 -2.94 0.79 -10.59
N THR A 105 -1.98 1.54 -10.04
CA THR A 105 -0.61 1.50 -10.54
C THR A 105 0.42 1.73 -9.44
N GLY A 106 1.61 1.16 -9.63
CA GLY A 106 2.73 1.35 -8.73
C GLY A 106 4.07 0.90 -9.34
N PHE A 107 5.14 1.51 -8.85
CA PHE A 107 6.52 1.17 -9.21
C PHE A 107 7.27 0.69 -7.96
N SER A 108 8.10 -0.36 -8.08
CA SER A 108 8.90 -0.90 -6.98
C SER A 108 8.03 -1.24 -5.75
N LEU A 109 8.25 -0.62 -4.59
CA LEU A 109 7.40 -0.76 -3.38
C LEU A 109 5.93 -0.40 -3.68
N GLY A 110 5.66 0.67 -4.44
CA GLY A 110 4.30 0.99 -4.90
C GLY A 110 3.69 -0.13 -5.75
N GLY A 111 4.51 -0.89 -6.47
CA GLY A 111 4.08 -2.09 -7.19
C GLY A 111 3.66 -3.24 -6.27
N HIS A 112 4.35 -3.41 -5.12
CA HIS A 112 3.93 -4.32 -4.06
C HIS A 112 2.55 -3.93 -3.52
N LEU A 113 2.36 -2.65 -3.17
CA LEU A 113 1.07 -2.14 -2.69
C LEU A 113 -0.04 -2.33 -3.73
N ALA A 114 0.24 -2.06 -5.02
CA ALA A 114 -0.71 -2.27 -6.11
C ALA A 114 -1.11 -3.75 -6.27
N THR A 115 -0.16 -4.67 -6.10
CA THR A 115 -0.41 -6.12 -6.14
C THR A 115 -1.37 -6.52 -5.03
N VAL A 116 -1.04 -6.19 -3.78
CA VAL A 116 -1.85 -6.56 -2.61
C VAL A 116 -3.21 -5.88 -2.66
N PHE A 117 -3.27 -4.60 -3.05
CA PHE A 117 -4.53 -3.88 -3.22
C PHE A 117 -5.45 -4.60 -4.21
N THR A 118 -4.92 -5.01 -5.35
CA THR A 118 -5.70 -5.71 -6.38
C THR A 118 -6.23 -7.05 -5.87
N GLU A 119 -5.45 -7.79 -5.11
CA GLU A 119 -5.88 -9.06 -4.53
C GLU A 119 -6.98 -8.88 -3.46
N LEU A 120 -6.93 -7.79 -2.69
CA LEU A 120 -7.94 -7.48 -1.67
C LEU A 120 -9.24 -6.92 -2.27
N HIS A 121 -9.16 -6.31 -3.44
CA HIS A 121 -10.26 -5.57 -4.08
C HIS A 121 -10.45 -5.98 -5.55
N ASP A 122 -10.25 -7.25 -5.89
CA ASP A 122 -10.26 -7.75 -7.28
C ASP A 122 -11.55 -7.38 -8.02
N SER A 123 -12.69 -7.44 -7.33
CA SER A 123 -14.00 -7.09 -7.89
C SER A 123 -14.23 -5.58 -8.10
N GLU A 124 -13.39 -4.74 -7.48
CA GLU A 124 -13.48 -3.27 -7.56
C GLU A 124 -12.42 -2.68 -8.51
N VAL A 125 -11.38 -3.46 -8.86
CA VAL A 125 -10.27 -3.03 -9.70
C VAL A 125 -10.50 -3.45 -11.15
N ASN A 126 -10.45 -2.49 -12.06
CA ASN A 126 -10.58 -2.76 -13.50
C ASN A 126 -9.27 -3.27 -14.10
N GLN A 127 -8.17 -2.56 -13.87
CA GLN A 127 -6.83 -2.93 -14.36
C GLN A 127 -5.75 -2.51 -13.38
N THR A 128 -4.67 -3.30 -13.33
CA THR A 128 -3.49 -3.02 -12.52
C THR A 128 -2.24 -2.95 -13.38
N TYR A 129 -1.49 -1.86 -13.24
CA TYR A 129 -0.25 -1.61 -13.94
C TYR A 129 0.92 -1.58 -12.97
N ILE A 130 1.74 -2.63 -12.95
CA ILE A 130 2.88 -2.78 -12.05
C ILE A 130 4.16 -2.58 -12.85
N PHE A 131 5.01 -1.67 -12.37
CA PHE A 131 6.31 -1.41 -12.97
C PHE A 131 7.41 -1.82 -11.99
N ASN A 132 8.17 -2.86 -12.34
CA ASN A 132 9.28 -3.37 -11.52
C ASN A 132 8.89 -3.53 -10.04
N GLY A 133 7.72 -4.14 -9.80
CA GLY A 133 7.17 -4.32 -8.45
C GLY A 133 8.06 -5.23 -7.59
N ALA A 134 8.07 -4.97 -6.29
CA ALA A 134 8.82 -5.77 -5.33
C ALA A 134 8.21 -7.19 -5.10
N GLY A 135 7.06 -7.46 -5.72
CA GLY A 135 6.32 -8.69 -5.48
C GLY A 135 5.61 -8.69 -4.12
N ARG A 136 5.16 -9.84 -3.70
CA ARG A 136 4.64 -10.06 -2.35
C ARG A 136 5.00 -11.45 -1.85
N GLY A 137 5.03 -11.62 -0.53
CA GLY A 137 5.18 -12.91 0.12
C GLY A 137 3.89 -13.73 0.07
N HIS A 138 3.97 -14.90 0.67
CA HIS A 138 2.86 -15.81 0.87
C HIS A 138 2.55 -15.95 2.36
N LEU A 139 1.27 -15.91 2.73
CA LEU A 139 0.89 -16.08 4.14
C LEU A 139 0.97 -17.56 4.53
N PRO A 140 1.84 -17.92 5.50
CA PRO A 140 2.01 -19.31 5.91
C PRO A 140 0.71 -19.94 6.38
N GLY A 141 0.52 -21.23 6.08
CA GLY A 141 -0.68 -21.97 6.47
C GLY A 141 -1.93 -21.57 5.70
N ALA A 142 -1.83 -20.75 4.64
CA ALA A 142 -2.90 -20.60 3.68
C ALA A 142 -3.12 -21.96 3.00
N VAL A 143 -4.34 -22.46 3.05
CA VAL A 143 -4.74 -23.60 2.24
C VAL A 143 -4.70 -23.14 0.78
N PRO A 144 -4.28 -23.97 -0.17
CA PRO A 144 -4.38 -23.63 -1.58
C PRO A 144 -5.82 -23.24 -1.94
N GLY A 145 -6.07 -21.93 -1.93
CA GLY A 145 -7.37 -21.31 -2.18
C GLY A 145 -7.30 -19.86 -1.76
N LEU A 146 -7.41 -18.95 -2.72
CA LEU A 146 -7.29 -17.50 -2.55
C LEU A 146 -8.12 -16.95 -1.37
N SER A 147 -9.30 -17.53 -1.09
CA SER A 147 -10.19 -17.05 -0.05
C SER A 147 -9.64 -17.15 1.39
N ALA A 148 -8.81 -18.16 1.71
CA ALA A 148 -8.26 -18.31 3.04
C ALA A 148 -7.08 -17.36 3.29
N GLU A 149 -6.24 -17.12 2.29
CA GLU A 149 -5.15 -16.16 2.34
C GLU A 149 -5.68 -14.73 2.39
N GLU A 150 -6.69 -14.43 1.57
CA GLU A 150 -7.37 -13.15 1.55
C GLU A 150 -8.00 -12.81 2.91
N THR A 151 -8.71 -13.76 3.52
CA THR A 151 -9.30 -13.58 4.86
C THR A 151 -8.22 -13.26 5.90
N ARG A 152 -7.11 -13.99 5.90
CA ARG A 152 -5.99 -13.74 6.82
C ARG A 152 -5.34 -12.38 6.59
N MET A 153 -5.20 -11.97 5.33
CA MET A 153 -4.69 -10.65 5.00
C MET A 153 -5.63 -9.56 5.51
N GLN A 154 -6.94 -9.72 5.36
CA GLN A 154 -7.95 -8.81 5.90
C GLN A 154 -7.89 -8.73 7.43
N ASP A 155 -7.75 -9.86 8.12
CA ASP A 155 -7.61 -9.90 9.58
C ASP A 155 -6.34 -9.16 10.03
N MET A 156 -5.24 -9.38 9.36
CA MET A 156 -3.97 -8.69 9.65
C MET A 156 -4.08 -7.18 9.38
N LEU A 157 -4.67 -6.77 8.27
CA LEU A 157 -4.89 -5.36 7.96
C LEU A 157 -5.82 -4.69 8.97
N THR A 158 -6.87 -5.40 9.41
CA THR A 158 -7.78 -4.92 10.46
C THR A 158 -7.03 -4.70 11.78
N TYR A 159 -6.15 -5.63 12.14
CA TYR A 159 -5.30 -5.48 13.31
C TYR A 159 -4.36 -4.27 13.18
N PHE A 160 -3.61 -4.17 12.08
CA PHE A 160 -2.70 -3.03 11.86
C PHE A 160 -3.44 -1.69 11.82
N ARG A 161 -4.62 -1.67 11.24
CA ARG A 161 -5.48 -0.48 11.24
C ARG A 161 -5.83 -0.04 12.66
N SER A 162 -6.24 -0.98 13.51
CA SER A 162 -6.53 -0.69 14.92
C SER A 162 -5.32 -0.16 15.69
N VAL A 163 -4.12 -0.59 15.28
CA VAL A 163 -2.84 -0.13 15.85
C VAL A 163 -2.50 1.28 15.37
N LEU A 164 -2.73 1.59 14.09
CA LEU A 164 -2.47 2.92 13.52
C LEU A 164 -3.46 3.98 14.03
N ASP A 165 -4.71 3.59 14.24
CA ASP A 165 -5.76 4.50 14.72
C ASP A 165 -5.66 4.80 16.23
N ASN A 166 -4.77 4.13 16.96
CA ASN A 166 -4.59 4.37 18.38
C ASN A 166 -3.56 5.48 18.62
N PRO A 167 -3.99 6.69 19.08
CA PRO A 167 -3.09 7.83 19.29
C PRO A 167 -2.03 7.60 20.37
N ASP A 168 -2.26 6.66 21.29
CA ASP A 168 -1.29 6.30 22.34
C ASP A 168 -0.26 5.26 21.85
N ASN A 169 -0.46 4.78 20.64
CA ASN A 169 0.45 3.81 20.08
C ASN A 169 1.69 4.54 19.55
N ALA A 170 2.84 4.21 20.12
CA ALA A 170 4.14 4.74 19.72
C ALA A 170 4.53 4.45 18.26
N LEU A 171 3.54 4.14 17.39
CA LEU A 171 3.67 4.12 15.95
C LEU A 171 3.94 5.50 15.35
N ALA A 172 3.74 6.58 16.11
CA ALA A 172 4.36 7.86 15.80
C ALA A 172 5.91 7.76 15.78
N SER A 173 6.47 6.77 16.47
CA SER A 173 7.86 6.34 16.39
C SER A 173 7.92 4.91 15.81
N PHE A 174 7.35 4.75 14.63
CA PHE A 174 7.29 3.50 13.91
C PHE A 174 8.67 2.85 13.83
N SER A 175 8.90 1.88 14.67
CA SER A 175 10.05 1.02 14.52
C SER A 175 9.60 -0.23 13.81
N HIS A 176 10.24 -0.54 12.70
CA HIS A 176 10.12 -1.79 11.96
C HIS A 176 9.99 -3.01 12.88
N GLY A 177 10.77 -3.07 13.97
CA GLY A 177 10.71 -4.14 14.95
C GLY A 177 9.35 -4.31 15.64
N THR A 178 8.62 -3.24 15.87
CA THR A 178 7.33 -3.31 16.58
C THR A 178 6.26 -3.95 15.70
N ILE A 179 6.14 -3.52 14.47
CA ILE A 179 5.12 -4.08 13.54
C ILE A 179 5.45 -5.51 13.16
N TYR A 180 6.72 -5.81 12.92
CA TYR A 180 7.15 -7.18 12.69
C TYR A 180 6.77 -8.11 13.86
N GLN A 181 7.02 -7.70 15.09
CA GLN A 181 6.65 -8.47 16.27
C GLN A 181 5.13 -8.62 16.41
N GLN A 182 4.37 -7.58 16.10
CA GLN A 182 2.91 -7.63 16.15
C GLN A 182 2.33 -8.54 15.06
N ALA A 183 2.86 -8.48 13.84
CA ALA A 183 2.51 -9.39 12.76
C ALA A 183 2.81 -10.85 13.14
N LYS A 184 3.98 -11.09 13.73
CA LYS A 184 4.37 -12.42 14.21
C LYS A 184 3.40 -12.94 15.27
N VAL A 185 3.03 -12.11 16.25
CA VAL A 185 2.06 -12.49 17.29
C VAL A 185 0.71 -12.85 16.66
N LEU A 186 0.22 -12.08 15.68
CA LEU A 186 -1.02 -12.38 15.00
C LEU A 186 -0.94 -13.70 14.21
N TYR A 187 0.17 -13.96 13.57
CA TYR A 187 0.43 -15.20 12.87
C TYR A 187 0.45 -16.40 13.83
N ASP A 188 1.19 -16.30 14.92
CA ASP A 188 1.28 -17.35 15.93
C ASP A 188 -0.10 -17.63 16.56
N ALA A 189 -0.89 -16.60 16.80
CA ALA A 189 -2.25 -16.73 17.34
C ALA A 189 -3.22 -17.43 16.38
N GLN A 190 -2.99 -17.36 15.08
CA GLN A 190 -3.78 -18.06 14.05
C GLN A 190 -3.30 -19.51 13.81
N GLY A 191 -2.27 -19.96 14.55
CA GLY A 191 -1.71 -21.29 14.38
C GLY A 191 -0.88 -21.47 13.09
N ALA A 192 -0.51 -20.37 12.44
CA ALA A 192 0.36 -20.38 11.29
C ALA A 192 1.83 -20.42 11.73
N THR A 193 2.65 -21.17 11.01
CA THR A 193 4.09 -21.14 11.22
C THR A 193 4.68 -19.96 10.47
N TRP A 194 5.46 -19.14 11.16
CA TRP A 194 6.12 -17.99 10.55
C TRP A 194 7.31 -18.43 9.70
N HIS A 195 7.20 -18.22 8.40
CA HIS A 195 8.26 -18.51 7.43
C HIS A 195 8.58 -17.22 6.65
N PRO A 196 9.53 -16.41 7.11
CA PRO A 196 9.81 -15.10 6.52
C PRO A 196 10.35 -15.16 5.08
N PHE A 197 10.70 -16.32 4.58
CA PHE A 197 11.33 -16.49 3.25
C PHE A 197 10.60 -17.49 2.36
N ASP A 198 9.40 -17.91 2.69
CA ASP A 198 8.57 -18.69 1.77
C ASP A 198 8.03 -17.75 0.69
N GLN A 199 8.83 -17.60 -0.38
CA GLN A 199 8.49 -16.85 -1.60
C GLN A 199 7.92 -17.79 -2.64
#